data_6f2df88206e2ed3e3d3684f83a1794b2
#
_entry.id   6f2df88206e2ed3e3d3684f83a1794b2
#
_cell.length_a   1.000
_cell.length_b   1.000
_cell.length_c   1.000
_cell.angle_alpha   90.00
_cell.angle_beta   90.00
_cell.angle_gamma   90.00
#
_symmetry.space_group_name_H-M   'P 1'
#
loop_
_entity.id
_entity.type
_entity.pdbx_description
1 polymer ?
#
loop_
_entity_poly.entity_id
_entity_poly.type
_entity_poly.pdbx_seq_one_letter_code
_entity_poly.pdbx_strand_id
1 'polypeptide(L)'
;MQGGILCTPDLRTNSAIDLGRARWSTPAMSDLAPFAEDTRRTELEAAQAKALRLFDAIERDGLIRPGVTEREVQDRIGELAAREFGVEKHWHKRIVRSGPNSITIAGDNPPDRTIEADDIVYVDLGPVFEAWEADIGKSYVLGKDPQKHRLVADLPRVFAEVQAHYRKDPGMTGAALYAFARDAAAAAGWRFGGKIAGHLVSEFAHALIPGDKALYRISPENPTPMSDPDGKGRARHWILEIHLVAPDGSFGGFYERLL
;
A
#
# COMPACT_ATOMS: atom_id res chain seq x y z
N MET A 1 -84.42 32.65 2.56
CA MET A 1 -85.09 31.52 1.88
C MET A 1 -83.96 30.48 1.60
N GLN A 2 -84.11 29.36 2.25
CA GLN A 2 -83.74 27.99 1.86
C GLN A 2 -82.26 27.83 1.31
N GLY A 3 -81.35 27.20 1.94
CA GLY A 3 -81.51 25.88 2.56
C GLY A 3 -80.87 24.83 1.63
N GLY A 4 -79.72 24.33 1.94
CA GLY A 4 -79.10 23.30 1.16
C GLY A 4 -77.85 22.73 1.89
N ILE A 5 -78.14 21.78 2.76
CA ILE A 5 -77.10 20.91 3.40
C ILE A 5 -76.67 19.92 2.38
N LEU A 6 -75.37 19.79 2.13
CA LEU A 6 -74.77 18.64 1.43
C LEU A 6 -73.71 18.01 2.30
N CYS A 7 -73.98 16.75 2.59
CA CYS A 7 -73.10 15.78 3.29
C CYS A 7 -71.74 15.60 2.66
N THR A 8 -70.75 15.62 3.50
CA THR A 8 -69.43 15.05 3.20
C THR A 8 -69.38 13.56 3.55
N PRO A 9 -68.85 12.68 2.70
CA PRO A 9 -68.47 11.33 3.15
C PRO A 9 -67.06 11.34 3.71
N ASP A 10 -66.98 10.81 4.89
CA ASP A 10 -65.76 10.44 5.61
C ASP A 10 -65.11 9.24 4.94
N LEU A 11 -63.88 9.37 4.42
CA LEU A 11 -63.05 8.28 3.95
C LEU A 11 -61.73 8.33 4.70
N ARG A 12 -61.72 7.81 5.92
CA ARG A 12 -60.50 7.35 6.59
C ARG A 12 -60.26 5.89 6.20
N THR A 13 -59.23 5.68 5.38
CA THR A 13 -58.51 4.43 5.34
C THR A 13 -57.03 4.74 5.23
N ASN A 14 -56.41 4.83 6.39
CA ASN A 14 -54.97 4.81 6.54
C ASN A 14 -54.52 3.34 6.35
N SER A 15 -54.01 2.97 5.22
CA SER A 15 -53.16 1.79 5.09
C SER A 15 -51.71 2.28 5.08
N ALA A 16 -51.11 2.26 6.26
CA ALA A 16 -49.65 2.39 6.39
C ALA A 16 -49.00 1.14 5.73
N ILE A 17 -48.36 1.36 4.59
CA ILE A 17 -47.46 0.38 4.02
C ILE A 17 -46.24 0.34 4.94
N ASP A 18 -46.15 -0.71 5.74
CA ASP A 18 -44.98 -1.06 6.53
C ASP A 18 -43.83 -1.45 5.57
N LEU A 19 -43.01 -0.46 5.22
CA LEU A 19 -41.73 -0.69 4.57
C LEU A 19 -40.78 -1.28 5.60
N GLY A 20 -40.88 -2.61 5.78
CA GLY A 20 -39.96 -3.38 6.57
C GLY A 20 -38.52 -2.98 6.23
N ARG A 21 -37.84 -2.32 7.15
CA ARG A 21 -36.39 -2.08 7.08
C ARG A 21 -35.71 -3.43 7.02
N ALA A 22 -35.40 -3.90 5.82
CA ALA A 22 -34.45 -4.96 5.62
C ALA A 22 -33.12 -4.48 6.23
N ARG A 23 -32.81 -4.98 7.43
CA ARG A 23 -31.47 -4.85 8.01
C ARG A 23 -30.56 -5.73 7.16
N TRP A 24 -29.85 -5.09 6.24
CA TRP A 24 -28.70 -5.70 5.61
C TRP A 24 -27.63 -5.79 6.71
N SER A 25 -27.60 -6.90 7.43
CA SER A 25 -26.45 -7.26 8.24
C SER A 25 -25.35 -7.66 7.28
N THR A 26 -24.36 -6.79 7.12
CA THR A 26 -23.08 -7.18 6.51
C THR A 26 -22.58 -8.38 7.32
N PRO A 27 -22.34 -9.56 6.73
CA PRO A 27 -21.77 -10.67 7.48
C PRO A 27 -20.45 -10.20 8.07
N ALA A 28 -20.21 -10.48 9.33
CA ALA A 28 -18.93 -10.24 9.95
C ALA A 28 -17.88 -10.99 9.12
N MET A 29 -16.76 -10.34 8.76
CA MET A 29 -15.68 -10.94 7.96
C MET A 29 -15.09 -12.24 8.55
N SER A 30 -15.49 -12.61 9.79
CA SER A 30 -15.13 -13.86 10.46
C SER A 30 -15.83 -15.11 9.90
N ASP A 31 -16.93 -14.96 9.13
CA ASP A 31 -17.79 -16.07 8.72
C ASP A 31 -17.59 -16.49 7.25
N LEU A 32 -16.71 -15.83 6.52
CA LEU A 32 -16.36 -16.22 5.16
C LEU A 32 -15.40 -17.42 5.23
N ALA A 33 -15.74 -18.51 4.52
CA ALA A 33 -14.81 -19.62 4.32
C ALA A 33 -13.47 -19.09 3.78
N PRO A 34 -12.34 -19.61 4.25
CA PRO A 34 -11.04 -19.14 3.78
C PRO A 34 -10.95 -19.31 2.26
N PHE A 35 -10.50 -18.28 1.57
CA PHE A 35 -10.22 -18.35 0.13
C PHE A 35 -9.22 -19.47 -0.15
N ALA A 36 -9.39 -20.18 -1.27
CA ALA A 36 -8.40 -21.12 -1.76
C ALA A 36 -7.06 -20.38 -2.03
N GLU A 37 -5.94 -21.05 -1.86
CA GLU A 37 -4.62 -20.40 -1.96
C GLU A 37 -4.37 -19.76 -3.34
N ASP A 38 -4.75 -20.45 -4.43
CA ASP A 38 -4.65 -19.91 -5.78
C ASP A 38 -5.49 -18.63 -5.96
N THR A 39 -6.65 -18.57 -5.32
CA THR A 39 -7.48 -17.35 -5.31
C THR A 39 -6.79 -16.23 -4.57
N ARG A 40 -6.22 -16.48 -3.39
CA ARG A 40 -5.52 -15.46 -2.59
C ARG A 40 -4.37 -14.83 -3.38
N ARG A 41 -3.54 -15.65 -4.02
CA ARG A 41 -2.43 -15.18 -4.84
C ARG A 41 -2.92 -14.34 -6.03
N THR A 42 -3.90 -14.85 -6.77
CA THR A 42 -4.47 -14.16 -7.95
C THR A 42 -5.05 -12.80 -7.59
N GLU A 43 -5.76 -12.71 -6.46
CA GLU A 43 -6.37 -11.45 -6.02
C GLU A 43 -5.34 -10.43 -5.53
N LEU A 44 -4.28 -10.87 -4.83
CA LEU A 44 -3.17 -9.97 -4.45
C LEU A 44 -2.44 -9.44 -5.69
N GLU A 45 -2.19 -10.29 -6.69
CA GLU A 45 -1.60 -9.87 -7.97
C GLU A 45 -2.52 -8.88 -8.72
N ALA A 46 -3.83 -9.11 -8.70
CA ALA A 46 -4.82 -8.21 -9.28
C ALA A 46 -4.90 -6.87 -8.53
N ALA A 47 -4.85 -6.90 -7.20
CA ALA A 47 -4.80 -5.68 -6.37
C ALA A 47 -3.54 -4.86 -6.68
N GLN A 48 -2.37 -5.50 -6.77
CA GLN A 48 -1.14 -4.83 -7.19
C GLN A 48 -1.26 -4.23 -8.60
N ALA A 49 -1.83 -4.96 -9.56
CA ALA A 49 -2.03 -4.45 -10.91
C ALA A 49 -2.94 -3.22 -10.95
N LYS A 50 -4.00 -3.17 -10.12
CA LYS A 50 -4.85 -1.99 -9.94
C LYS A 50 -4.04 -0.83 -9.33
N ALA A 51 -3.23 -1.09 -8.31
CA ALA A 51 -2.38 -0.09 -7.66
C ALA A 51 -1.31 0.49 -8.61
N LEU A 52 -0.74 -0.32 -9.49
CA LEU A 52 0.20 0.18 -10.51
C LEU A 52 -0.47 1.16 -11.49
N ARG A 53 -1.72 0.91 -11.89
CA ARG A 53 -2.48 1.87 -12.70
C ARG A 53 -2.78 3.18 -11.96
N LEU A 54 -2.85 3.14 -10.63
CA LEU A 54 -2.94 4.37 -9.83
C LEU A 54 -1.66 5.20 -9.97
N PHE A 55 -0.46 4.60 -10.03
CA PHE A 55 0.76 5.33 -10.35
C PHE A 55 0.72 5.96 -11.75
N ASP A 56 0.23 5.24 -12.76
CA ASP A 56 0.06 5.80 -14.12
C ASP A 56 -0.86 7.03 -14.10
N ALA A 57 -1.92 7.01 -13.28
CA ALA A 57 -2.83 8.14 -13.14
C ALA A 57 -2.19 9.32 -12.38
N ILE A 58 -1.39 9.07 -11.35
CA ILE A 58 -0.61 10.09 -10.62
C ILE A 58 0.33 10.82 -11.58
N GLU A 59 0.99 10.07 -12.47
CA GLU A 59 1.91 10.61 -13.49
C GLU A 59 1.16 11.40 -14.57
N ARG A 60 0.07 10.84 -15.10
CA ARG A 60 -0.80 11.50 -16.10
C ARG A 60 -1.29 12.86 -15.60
N ASP A 61 -1.71 12.93 -14.34
CA ASP A 61 -2.28 14.14 -13.75
C ASP A 61 -1.19 15.11 -13.22
N GLY A 62 0.10 14.73 -13.31
CA GLY A 62 1.23 15.56 -12.91
C GLY A 62 1.17 15.97 -11.43
N LEU A 63 0.75 15.05 -10.56
CA LEU A 63 0.55 15.37 -9.13
C LEU A 63 1.87 15.66 -8.43
N ILE A 64 2.96 15.00 -8.86
CA ILE A 64 4.30 15.17 -8.29
C ILE A 64 5.03 16.24 -9.10
N ARG A 65 5.16 17.43 -8.53
CA ARG A 65 5.80 18.56 -9.19
C ARG A 65 6.37 19.55 -8.18
N PRO A 66 7.33 20.42 -8.59
CA PRO A 66 7.82 21.50 -7.73
C PRO A 66 6.69 22.46 -7.31
N GLY A 67 6.84 23.04 -6.12
CA GLY A 67 5.95 24.07 -5.60
C GLY A 67 4.71 23.57 -4.87
N VAL A 68 4.46 22.25 -4.82
CA VAL A 68 3.43 21.63 -3.96
C VAL A 68 4.09 20.97 -2.75
N THR A 69 3.34 20.80 -1.64
CA THR A 69 3.88 20.12 -0.46
C THR A 69 3.68 18.60 -0.55
N GLU A 70 4.46 17.84 0.22
CA GLU A 70 4.30 16.40 0.34
C GLU A 70 2.87 16.03 0.77
N ARG A 71 2.30 16.80 1.70
CA ARG A 71 0.93 16.62 2.19
C ARG A 71 -0.11 16.88 1.10
N GLU A 72 0.03 17.97 0.33
CA GLU A 72 -0.88 18.27 -0.79
C GLU A 72 -0.87 17.14 -1.83
N VAL A 73 0.31 16.55 -2.11
CA VAL A 73 0.41 15.39 -3.01
C VAL A 73 -0.30 14.17 -2.40
N GLN A 74 -0.08 13.87 -1.11
CA GLN A 74 -0.77 12.77 -0.41
C GLN A 74 -2.30 12.90 -0.48
N ASP A 75 -2.83 14.10 -0.27
CA ASP A 75 -4.27 14.37 -0.28
C ASP A 75 -4.85 14.19 -1.69
N ARG A 76 -4.19 14.76 -2.71
CA ARG A 76 -4.58 14.60 -4.12
C ARG A 76 -4.53 13.15 -4.60
N ILE A 77 -3.52 12.39 -4.16
CA ILE A 77 -3.46 10.95 -4.45
C ILE A 77 -4.66 10.23 -3.82
N GLY A 78 -5.04 10.58 -2.59
CA GLY A 78 -6.23 10.03 -1.94
C GLY A 78 -7.52 10.31 -2.70
N GLU A 79 -7.70 11.56 -3.15
CA GLU A 79 -8.86 11.97 -3.96
C GLU A 79 -8.89 11.24 -5.31
N LEU A 80 -7.74 11.13 -5.99
CA LEU A 80 -7.60 10.41 -7.25
C LEU A 80 -7.94 8.92 -7.07
N ALA A 81 -7.39 8.29 -6.05
CA ALA A 81 -7.61 6.87 -5.75
C ALA A 81 -9.09 6.56 -5.46
N ALA A 82 -9.76 7.43 -4.68
CA ALA A 82 -11.19 7.30 -4.41
C ALA A 82 -12.03 7.50 -5.69
N ARG A 83 -11.74 8.54 -6.47
CA ARG A 83 -12.53 8.92 -7.65
C ARG A 83 -12.42 7.93 -8.79
N GLU A 84 -11.20 7.47 -9.13
CA GLU A 84 -10.97 6.67 -10.35
C GLU A 84 -10.80 5.17 -10.08
N PHE A 85 -10.47 4.80 -8.85
CA PHE A 85 -10.18 3.41 -8.49
C PHE A 85 -11.09 2.84 -7.41
N GLY A 86 -12.01 3.66 -6.85
CA GLY A 86 -12.93 3.23 -5.80
C GLY A 86 -12.24 2.87 -4.47
N VAL A 87 -11.04 3.40 -4.24
CA VAL A 87 -10.27 3.12 -3.02
C VAL A 87 -10.85 3.93 -1.86
N GLU A 88 -11.59 3.27 -0.98
CA GLU A 88 -12.14 3.87 0.24
C GLU A 88 -11.18 3.76 1.43
N LYS A 89 -10.28 2.80 1.41
CA LYS A 89 -9.38 2.49 2.52
C LYS A 89 -7.95 2.30 2.03
N HIS A 90 -7.02 2.72 2.90
CA HIS A 90 -5.62 2.35 2.83
C HIS A 90 -5.27 1.60 4.13
N TRP A 91 -4.50 0.53 4.05
CA TRP A 91 -4.14 -0.24 5.24
C TRP A 91 -3.05 0.48 6.07
N HIS A 92 -2.29 1.39 5.45
CA HIS A 92 -1.39 2.35 6.12
C HIS A 92 -1.59 3.78 5.56
N LYS A 93 -0.96 4.77 6.19
CA LYS A 93 -0.97 6.15 5.70
C LYS A 93 -0.29 6.23 4.33
N ARG A 94 -0.83 7.02 3.41
CA ARG A 94 -0.13 7.37 2.17
C ARG A 94 1.13 8.15 2.54
N ILE A 95 2.26 7.80 1.94
CA ILE A 95 3.55 8.41 2.22
C ILE A 95 4.06 9.07 0.94
N VAL A 96 4.40 10.34 1.04
CA VAL A 96 5.17 11.08 0.04
C VAL A 96 6.34 11.70 0.77
N ARG A 97 7.55 11.48 0.27
CA ARG A 97 8.78 12.02 0.84
C ARG A 97 9.64 12.59 -0.28
N SER A 98 10.20 13.78 -0.08
CA SER A 98 10.99 14.48 -1.08
C SER A 98 12.29 15.00 -0.50
N GLY A 99 13.31 15.13 -1.33
CA GLY A 99 14.62 15.67 -0.94
C GLY A 99 15.16 15.04 0.34
N PRO A 100 15.52 15.82 1.39
CA PRO A 100 16.05 15.28 2.64
C PRO A 100 15.07 14.37 3.40
N ASN A 101 13.75 14.48 3.20
CA ASN A 101 12.79 13.56 3.80
C ASN A 101 12.84 12.16 3.16
N SER A 102 13.41 12.02 1.97
CA SER A 102 13.46 10.74 1.24
C SER A 102 14.35 9.67 1.88
N ILE A 103 15.15 10.02 2.88
CA ILE A 103 15.95 9.06 3.66
C ILE A 103 15.19 8.47 4.86
N THR A 104 13.98 8.98 5.16
CA THR A 104 13.17 8.53 6.30
C THR A 104 12.35 7.30 5.96
N ILE A 105 12.04 6.50 6.97
CA ILE A 105 11.20 5.30 6.83
C ILE A 105 9.72 5.62 7.13
N ALA A 106 8.82 4.68 6.82
CA ALA A 106 7.38 4.83 7.03
C ALA A 106 6.97 5.21 8.46
N GLY A 107 7.70 4.73 9.47
CA GLY A 107 7.46 5.04 10.88
C GLY A 107 7.83 6.46 11.30
N ASP A 108 8.68 7.14 10.53
CA ASP A 108 9.10 8.50 10.81
C ASP A 108 8.02 9.51 10.37
N ASN A 109 8.02 10.67 11.03
CA ASN A 109 7.11 11.76 10.71
C ASN A 109 7.91 13.08 10.56
N PRO A 110 8.70 13.20 9.49
CA PRO A 110 9.43 14.44 9.25
C PRO A 110 8.45 15.61 9.02
N PRO A 111 8.88 16.87 9.24
CA PRO A 111 8.08 18.04 8.89
C PRO A 111 7.67 18.01 7.41
N ASP A 112 6.43 18.46 7.14
CA ASP A 112 5.96 18.67 5.78
C ASP A 112 6.84 19.69 5.06
N ARG A 113 7.13 19.46 3.79
CA ARG A 113 7.96 20.37 3.00
C ARG A 113 7.42 20.56 1.59
N THR A 114 7.77 21.69 1.00
CA THR A 114 7.53 21.94 -0.41
C THR A 114 8.55 21.19 -1.26
N ILE A 115 8.05 20.51 -2.27
CA ILE A 115 8.87 19.79 -3.26
C ILE A 115 9.63 20.80 -4.13
N GLU A 116 10.93 20.61 -4.27
CA GLU A 116 11.81 21.47 -5.04
C GLU A 116 12.11 20.92 -6.44
N ALA A 117 12.59 21.77 -7.33
CA ALA A 117 12.78 21.45 -8.74
C ALA A 117 13.83 20.36 -9.02
N ASP A 118 14.73 20.11 -8.07
CA ASP A 118 15.78 19.08 -8.20
C ASP A 118 15.61 17.92 -7.20
N ASP A 119 14.41 17.78 -6.62
CA ASP A 119 14.16 16.73 -5.65
C ASP A 119 14.06 15.35 -6.29
N ILE A 120 14.49 14.35 -5.54
CA ILE A 120 13.99 12.99 -5.63
C ILE A 120 12.76 12.88 -4.71
N VAL A 121 11.73 12.21 -5.19
CA VAL A 121 10.47 12.02 -4.45
C VAL A 121 10.13 10.54 -4.47
N TYR A 122 9.78 9.96 -3.33
CA TYR A 122 9.14 8.65 -3.35
C TYR A 122 7.70 8.72 -2.84
N VAL A 123 6.90 7.82 -3.36
CA VAL A 123 5.51 7.59 -2.97
C VAL A 123 5.37 6.13 -2.58
N ASP A 124 4.72 5.90 -1.44
CA ASP A 124 4.43 4.59 -0.88
C ASP A 124 2.94 4.55 -0.51
N LEU A 125 2.21 3.58 -1.06
CA LEU A 125 0.76 3.48 -1.03
C LEU A 125 0.30 2.08 -0.69
N GLY A 126 -0.57 1.97 0.31
CA GLY A 126 -1.23 0.73 0.71
C GLY A 126 -2.74 0.71 0.41
N PRO A 127 -3.20 0.85 -0.86
CA PRO A 127 -4.63 0.85 -1.16
C PRO A 127 -5.25 -0.53 -0.92
N VAL A 128 -6.51 -0.53 -0.46
CA VAL A 128 -7.32 -1.74 -0.33
C VAL A 128 -8.35 -1.77 -1.46
N PHE A 129 -8.30 -2.78 -2.30
CA PHE A 129 -9.27 -3.01 -3.36
C PHE A 129 -10.22 -4.14 -2.95
N GLU A 130 -11.49 -3.80 -2.74
CA GLU A 130 -12.49 -4.73 -2.21
C GLU A 130 -12.05 -5.29 -0.84
N ALA A 131 -11.49 -6.50 -0.80
CA ALA A 131 -10.98 -7.12 0.42
C ALA A 131 -9.45 -7.33 0.39
N TRP A 132 -8.74 -6.87 -0.65
CA TRP A 132 -7.34 -7.22 -0.87
C TRP A 132 -6.42 -6.02 -0.72
N GLU A 133 -5.38 -6.20 0.05
CA GLU A 133 -4.33 -5.20 0.22
C GLU A 133 -3.38 -5.21 -0.96
N ALA A 134 -3.06 -4.03 -1.47
CA ALA A 134 -1.86 -3.83 -2.28
C ALA A 134 -0.87 -2.99 -1.48
N ASP A 135 0.41 -3.15 -1.81
CA ASP A 135 1.48 -2.33 -1.26
C ASP A 135 2.50 -2.03 -2.34
N ILE A 136 2.66 -0.76 -2.66
CA ILE A 136 3.45 -0.34 -3.80
C ILE A 136 4.21 0.94 -3.50
N GLY A 137 5.50 0.92 -3.80
CA GLY A 137 6.38 2.07 -3.69
C GLY A 137 7.04 2.43 -5.03
N LYS A 138 7.20 3.72 -5.33
CA LYS A 138 7.88 4.22 -6.53
C LYS A 138 8.58 5.54 -6.26
N SER A 139 9.74 5.72 -6.88
CA SER A 139 10.53 6.96 -6.79
C SER A 139 10.60 7.70 -8.12
N TYR A 140 10.71 9.02 -8.04
CA TYR A 140 10.73 9.97 -9.15
C TYR A 140 11.89 10.95 -8.97
N VAL A 141 12.49 11.42 -10.07
CA VAL A 141 13.47 12.51 -10.05
C VAL A 141 12.90 13.68 -10.85
N LEU A 142 12.84 14.85 -10.24
CA LEU A 142 12.29 16.05 -10.90
C LEU A 142 13.37 16.82 -11.66
N GLY A 143 14.60 16.76 -11.19
CA GLY A 143 15.72 17.49 -11.77
C GLY A 143 16.59 16.65 -12.71
N LYS A 144 17.87 17.05 -12.82
CA LYS A 144 18.84 16.43 -13.72
C LYS A 144 20.03 15.81 -13.01
N ASP A 145 20.00 15.71 -11.70
CA ASP A 145 21.09 15.13 -10.90
C ASP A 145 21.32 13.66 -11.31
N PRO A 146 22.49 13.32 -11.88
CA PRO A 146 22.75 11.99 -12.40
C PRO A 146 22.81 10.93 -11.29
N GLN A 147 23.13 11.30 -10.04
CA GLN A 147 23.16 10.35 -8.93
C GLN A 147 21.74 9.97 -8.50
N LYS A 148 20.79 10.93 -8.46
CA LYS A 148 19.38 10.66 -8.17
C LYS A 148 18.77 9.78 -9.27
N HIS A 149 19.03 10.07 -10.54
CA HIS A 149 18.59 9.23 -11.65
C HIS A 149 19.17 7.81 -11.57
N ARG A 150 20.47 7.68 -11.24
CA ARG A 150 21.10 6.38 -11.04
C ARG A 150 20.44 5.61 -9.91
N LEU A 151 20.18 6.25 -8.75
CA LEU A 151 19.51 5.61 -7.62
C LEU A 151 18.15 5.06 -8.03
N VAL A 152 17.31 5.87 -8.70
CA VAL A 152 15.97 5.44 -9.16
C VAL A 152 16.04 4.31 -10.16
N ALA A 153 17.03 4.28 -11.05
CA ALA A 153 17.26 3.16 -11.98
C ALA A 153 17.75 1.89 -11.26
N ASP A 154 18.54 2.02 -10.20
CA ASP A 154 19.05 0.89 -9.42
C ASP A 154 17.98 0.24 -8.54
N LEU A 155 16.96 0.98 -8.09
CA LEU A 155 15.89 0.46 -7.22
C LEU A 155 15.22 -0.82 -7.78
N PRO A 156 14.62 -0.83 -8.97
CA PRO A 156 14.01 -2.03 -9.52
C PRO A 156 15.03 -3.11 -9.86
N ARG A 157 16.29 -2.76 -10.15
CA ARG A 157 17.35 -3.73 -10.40
C ARG A 157 17.74 -4.48 -9.12
N VAL A 158 17.96 -3.76 -8.01
CA VAL A 158 18.23 -4.38 -6.70
C VAL A 158 17.03 -5.20 -6.24
N PHE A 159 15.81 -4.71 -6.43
CA PHE A 159 14.59 -5.46 -6.16
C PHE A 159 14.57 -6.80 -6.91
N ALA A 160 14.81 -6.77 -8.22
CA ALA A 160 14.80 -7.99 -9.05
C ALA A 160 15.90 -8.98 -8.62
N GLU A 161 17.06 -8.50 -8.19
CA GLU A 161 18.15 -9.32 -7.68
C GLU A 161 17.76 -10.03 -6.37
N VAL A 162 17.15 -9.29 -5.42
CA VAL A 162 16.68 -9.85 -4.14
C VAL A 162 15.53 -10.83 -4.38
N GLN A 163 14.57 -10.50 -5.25
CA GLN A 163 13.48 -11.39 -5.63
C GLN A 163 14.00 -12.68 -6.28
N ALA A 164 14.99 -12.58 -7.18
CA ALA A 164 15.60 -13.75 -7.81
C ALA A 164 16.36 -14.63 -6.79
N HIS A 165 16.95 -14.02 -5.76
CA HIS A 165 17.58 -14.76 -4.67
C HIS A 165 16.54 -15.54 -3.85
N TYR A 166 15.45 -14.88 -3.44
CA TYR A 166 14.34 -15.53 -2.74
C TYR A 166 13.72 -16.69 -3.52
N ARG A 167 13.53 -16.50 -4.84
CA ARG A 167 12.95 -17.56 -5.69
C ARG A 167 13.77 -18.84 -5.79
N LYS A 168 15.09 -18.79 -5.52
CA LYS A 168 15.95 -19.98 -5.49
C LYS A 168 15.75 -20.81 -4.23
N ASP A 169 15.38 -20.17 -3.13
CA ASP A 169 15.11 -20.81 -1.84
C ASP A 169 14.01 -20.04 -1.08
N PRO A 170 12.73 -20.31 -1.37
CA PRO A 170 11.62 -19.68 -0.64
C PRO A 170 11.55 -20.06 0.85
N GLY A 171 12.32 -21.09 1.25
CA GLY A 171 12.43 -21.52 2.65
C GLY A 171 13.46 -20.72 3.46
N MET A 172 14.18 -19.78 2.84
CA MET A 172 15.11 -18.92 3.61
C MET A 172 14.39 -18.13 4.70
N THR A 173 15.14 -17.69 5.71
CA THR A 173 14.58 -16.89 6.80
C THR A 173 14.42 -15.41 6.38
N GLY A 174 13.51 -14.70 7.04
CA GLY A 174 13.39 -13.25 6.85
C GLY A 174 14.69 -12.50 7.13
N ALA A 175 15.46 -12.97 8.12
CA ALA A 175 16.77 -12.41 8.44
C ALA A 175 17.80 -12.64 7.31
N ALA A 176 17.78 -13.79 6.67
CA ALA A 176 18.69 -14.10 5.55
C ALA A 176 18.36 -13.22 4.33
N LEU A 177 17.08 -13.07 3.99
CA LEU A 177 16.67 -12.22 2.87
C LEU A 177 16.96 -10.73 3.14
N TYR A 178 16.76 -10.28 4.38
CA TYR A 178 17.13 -8.91 4.79
C TYR A 178 18.64 -8.67 4.62
N ALA A 179 19.48 -9.61 5.10
CA ALA A 179 20.93 -9.51 4.94
C ALA A 179 21.33 -9.43 3.47
N PHE A 180 20.74 -10.28 2.61
CA PHE A 180 20.99 -10.26 1.18
C PHE A 180 20.56 -8.91 0.54
N ALA A 181 19.41 -8.36 0.91
CA ALA A 181 18.95 -7.06 0.39
C ALA A 181 19.93 -5.92 0.75
N ARG A 182 20.49 -5.92 1.96
CA ARG A 182 21.53 -4.99 2.37
C ARG A 182 22.81 -5.13 1.56
N ASP A 183 23.24 -6.37 1.33
CA ASP A 183 24.46 -6.66 0.57
C ASP A 183 24.30 -6.27 -0.91
N ALA A 184 23.13 -6.52 -1.51
CA ALA A 184 22.79 -6.10 -2.86
C ALA A 184 22.77 -4.56 -3.00
N ALA A 185 22.23 -3.85 -2.02
CA ALA A 185 22.30 -2.39 -1.98
C ALA A 185 23.75 -1.89 -1.90
N ALA A 186 24.56 -2.49 -1.03
CA ALA A 186 25.97 -2.13 -0.89
C ALA A 186 26.79 -2.42 -2.17
N ALA A 187 26.54 -3.56 -2.83
CA ALA A 187 27.16 -3.91 -4.11
C ALA A 187 26.79 -2.91 -5.23
N ALA A 188 25.59 -2.32 -5.17
CA ALA A 188 25.15 -1.26 -6.05
C ALA A 188 25.76 0.13 -5.69
N GLY A 189 26.47 0.23 -4.57
CA GLY A 189 27.10 1.48 -4.09
C GLY A 189 26.14 2.37 -3.26
N TRP A 190 25.06 1.80 -2.71
CA TRP A 190 24.09 2.48 -1.88
C TRP A 190 24.06 1.92 -0.47
N ARG A 191 23.55 2.71 0.49
CA ARG A 191 23.18 2.21 1.81
C ARG A 191 21.75 1.68 1.75
N PHE A 192 21.47 0.59 2.46
CA PHE A 192 20.09 0.16 2.69
C PHE A 192 19.48 1.01 3.82
N GLY A 193 18.38 1.70 3.54
CA GLY A 193 17.74 2.66 4.45
C GLY A 193 16.67 2.05 5.35
N GLY A 194 16.10 0.89 4.97
CA GLY A 194 15.01 0.25 5.70
C GLY A 194 15.48 -0.50 6.96
N LYS A 195 14.69 -0.44 8.03
CA LYS A 195 14.83 -1.36 9.19
C LYS A 195 14.31 -2.75 8.88
N ILE A 196 13.42 -2.85 7.90
CA ILE A 196 12.91 -4.08 7.31
C ILE A 196 13.11 -4.02 5.81
N ALA A 197 13.02 -5.14 5.13
CA ALA A 197 13.01 -5.25 3.68
C ALA A 197 11.66 -5.79 3.17
N GLY A 198 10.61 -5.64 3.96
CA GLY A 198 9.27 -6.05 3.61
C GLY A 198 8.50 -6.70 4.75
N HIS A 199 7.28 -7.08 4.45
CA HIS A 199 6.36 -7.66 5.42
C HIS A 199 5.31 -8.54 4.74
N LEU A 200 4.50 -9.22 5.57
CA LEU A 200 3.35 -10.01 5.14
C LEU A 200 2.28 -9.12 4.51
N VAL A 201 1.64 -9.61 3.46
CA VAL A 201 0.43 -9.03 2.85
C VAL A 201 -0.65 -10.10 2.74
N SER A 202 -1.92 -9.72 2.80
CA SER A 202 -3.04 -10.65 2.77
C SER A 202 -4.34 -9.94 2.40
N GLU A 203 -5.46 -10.63 2.66
CA GLU A 203 -6.76 -9.99 2.77
C GLU A 203 -6.72 -8.93 3.88
N PHE A 204 -7.37 -7.81 3.66
CA PHE A 204 -7.49 -6.73 4.65
C PHE A 204 -8.30 -7.19 5.88
N ALA A 205 -7.81 -7.07 7.09
CA ALA A 205 -6.52 -6.46 7.45
C ALA A 205 -5.52 -7.55 7.87
N HIS A 206 -4.38 -7.64 7.19
CA HIS A 206 -3.32 -8.60 7.55
C HIS A 206 -2.84 -8.41 9.00
N ALA A 207 -2.96 -7.19 9.52
CA ALA A 207 -2.63 -6.88 10.91
C ALA A 207 -3.43 -7.71 11.93
N LEU A 208 -4.58 -8.27 11.55
CA LEU A 208 -5.42 -9.15 12.37
C LEU A 208 -5.04 -10.64 12.28
N ILE A 209 -4.09 -11.03 11.43
CA ILE A 209 -3.59 -12.41 11.39
C ILE A 209 -2.92 -12.71 12.72
N PRO A 210 -3.31 -13.79 13.44
CA PRO A 210 -2.70 -14.15 14.72
C PRO A 210 -1.20 -14.44 14.58
N GLY A 211 -0.45 -14.26 15.66
CA GLY A 211 0.96 -14.59 15.75
C GLY A 211 1.86 -13.38 16.07
N ASP A 212 3.15 -13.66 16.24
CA ASP A 212 4.15 -12.64 16.47
C ASP A 212 4.41 -11.82 15.20
N LYS A 213 4.17 -10.53 15.27
CA LYS A 213 4.32 -9.61 14.14
C LYS A 213 5.78 -9.41 13.70
N ALA A 214 6.75 -9.68 14.55
CA ALA A 214 8.15 -9.68 14.16
C ALA A 214 8.44 -10.77 13.12
N LEU A 215 7.77 -11.93 13.21
CA LEU A 215 7.89 -13.04 12.28
C LEU A 215 7.15 -12.83 10.94
N TYR A 216 6.43 -11.72 10.82
CA TYR A 216 5.75 -11.28 9.59
C TYR A 216 6.51 -10.15 8.87
N ARG A 217 7.79 -9.97 9.22
CA ARG A 217 8.69 -8.99 8.60
C ARG A 217 9.90 -9.66 7.99
N ILE A 218 10.39 -9.11 6.91
CA ILE A 218 11.72 -9.41 6.36
C ILE A 218 12.68 -8.49 7.10
N SER A 219 13.23 -8.99 8.22
CA SER A 219 14.03 -8.18 9.14
C SER A 219 15.11 -9.02 9.81
N PRO A 220 16.15 -8.41 10.41
CA PRO A 220 17.21 -9.13 11.11
C PRO A 220 16.70 -10.00 12.27
N GLU A 221 15.55 -9.62 12.84
CA GLU A 221 14.94 -10.29 13.98
C GLU A 221 14.07 -11.48 13.59
N ASN A 222 13.86 -11.76 12.29
CA ASN A 222 13.03 -12.88 11.86
C ASN A 222 13.87 -14.12 11.49
N PRO A 223 14.06 -15.07 12.40
CA PRO A 223 14.83 -16.30 12.16
C PRO A 223 14.00 -17.43 11.53
N THR A 224 12.69 -17.21 11.26
CA THR A 224 11.80 -18.27 10.78
C THR A 224 11.82 -18.34 9.26
N PRO A 225 11.61 -19.55 8.68
CA PRO A 225 11.43 -19.72 7.25
C PRO A 225 10.28 -18.86 6.72
N MET A 226 10.49 -18.19 5.60
CA MET A 226 9.44 -17.36 4.98
C MET A 226 8.30 -18.21 4.42
N SER A 227 8.55 -19.50 4.16
CA SER A 227 7.56 -20.49 3.73
C SER A 227 6.70 -21.06 4.87
N ASP A 228 7.01 -20.75 6.14
CA ASP A 228 6.17 -21.19 7.26
C ASP A 228 4.75 -20.62 7.12
N PRO A 229 3.72 -21.35 7.54
CA PRO A 229 2.36 -20.86 7.48
C PRO A 229 2.14 -19.64 8.39
N ASP A 230 1.13 -18.83 8.06
CA ASP A 230 0.67 -17.75 8.93
C ASP A 230 -0.05 -18.30 10.18
N GLY A 231 -0.46 -17.42 11.10
CA GLY A 231 -1.17 -17.81 12.32
C GLY A 231 -2.57 -18.41 12.10
N LYS A 232 -3.04 -18.48 10.86
CA LYS A 232 -4.26 -19.20 10.42
C LYS A 232 -3.94 -20.50 9.68
N GLY A 233 -2.66 -20.88 9.60
CA GLY A 233 -2.19 -22.09 8.91
C GLY A 233 -2.16 -21.99 7.39
N ARG A 234 -2.12 -20.79 6.80
CA ARG A 234 -2.16 -20.53 5.36
C ARG A 234 -0.79 -20.11 4.84
N ALA A 235 -0.57 -20.23 3.54
CA ALA A 235 0.65 -19.71 2.92
C ALA A 235 0.79 -18.20 3.15
N ARG A 236 2.03 -17.75 3.37
CA ARG A 236 2.37 -16.35 3.51
C ARG A 236 2.65 -15.75 2.14
N HIS A 237 2.10 -14.56 1.89
CA HIS A 237 2.50 -13.69 0.79
C HIS A 237 3.27 -12.50 1.34
N TRP A 238 4.28 -12.09 0.61
CA TRP A 238 5.23 -11.10 1.07
C TRP A 238 5.28 -9.91 0.13
N ILE A 239 5.44 -8.75 0.71
CA ILE A 239 5.91 -7.54 0.04
C ILE A 239 7.42 -7.46 0.21
N LEU A 240 8.13 -7.06 -0.83
CA LEU A 240 9.54 -6.72 -0.77
C LEU A 240 9.71 -5.22 -0.94
N GLU A 241 10.43 -4.61 0.00
CA GLU A 241 10.74 -3.19 0.05
C GLU A 241 12.24 -2.97 -0.17
N ILE A 242 12.61 -2.12 -1.10
CA ILE A 242 13.98 -1.68 -1.32
C ILE A 242 14.05 -0.18 -1.09
N HIS A 243 14.73 0.22 -0.01
CA HIS A 243 15.03 1.62 0.30
C HIS A 243 16.53 1.85 0.13
N LEU A 244 16.92 2.55 -0.93
CA LEU A 244 18.30 2.94 -1.19
C LEU A 244 18.55 4.36 -0.72
N VAL A 245 19.69 4.57 -0.07
CA VAL A 245 20.12 5.88 0.45
C VAL A 245 21.52 6.18 -0.04
N ALA A 246 21.76 7.42 -0.48
CA ALA A 246 23.08 7.89 -0.86
C ALA A 246 24.10 7.68 0.27
N PRO A 247 25.37 7.35 -0.02
CA PRO A 247 26.37 7.06 1.01
C PRO A 247 26.55 8.19 2.02
N ASP A 248 26.41 9.43 1.59
CA ASP A 248 26.49 10.63 2.42
C ASP A 248 25.20 10.96 3.19
N GLY A 249 24.11 10.22 2.91
CA GLY A 249 22.81 10.44 3.54
C GLY A 249 22.02 11.64 3.01
N SER A 250 22.38 12.19 1.86
CA SER A 250 21.76 13.42 1.33
C SER A 250 20.38 13.19 0.70
N PHE A 251 20.12 12.01 0.16
CA PHE A 251 18.84 11.61 -0.42
C PHE A 251 18.68 10.09 -0.41
N GLY A 252 17.44 9.64 -0.62
CA GLY A 252 17.10 8.23 -0.76
C GLY A 252 15.99 8.02 -1.77
N GLY A 253 15.64 6.77 -2.01
CA GLY A 253 14.52 6.39 -2.85
C GLY A 253 13.98 5.03 -2.44
N PHE A 254 12.75 4.75 -2.81
CA PHE A 254 11.99 3.61 -2.36
C PHE A 254 11.31 2.89 -3.53
N TYR A 255 11.29 1.58 -3.49
CA TYR A 255 10.60 0.73 -4.45
C TYR A 255 10.05 -0.49 -3.74
N GLU A 256 8.78 -0.78 -3.97
CA GLU A 256 8.05 -1.82 -3.24
C GLU A 256 7.05 -2.52 -4.12
N ARG A 257 6.99 -3.86 -4.05
CA ARG A 257 6.09 -4.74 -4.79
C ARG A 257 5.90 -6.07 -4.08
N LEU A 258 4.87 -6.78 -4.52
CA LEU A 258 4.67 -8.20 -4.20
C LEU A 258 5.91 -9.02 -4.64
N LEU A 259 6.38 -9.89 -3.72
CA LEU A 259 7.60 -10.69 -3.87
C LEU A 259 7.37 -11.94 -4.71
#